data_c36c60a19fca9e8b3596e76c5a731be8
#
_entry.id   c36c60a19fca9e8b3596e76c5a731be8
#
_cell.length_a   1.000
_cell.length_b   1.000
_cell.length_c   1.000
_cell.angle_alpha   90.00
_cell.angle_beta   90.00
_cell.angle_gamma   90.00
#
_symmetry.space_group_name_H-M   'P 1'
#
loop_
_entity.id
_entity.type
_entity.pdbx_description
1 polymer ?
#
loop_
_entity_poly.entity_id
_entity_poly.type
_entity_poly.pdbx_seq_one_letter_code
_entity_poly.pdbx_strand_id
1 'polypeptide(L)'
;MKDVQFAIKRAQDQEQKAFNEIFNFYWDYLFYFQLKRTANRELAEEISIRTFARAFDRIETFDDRYEFKTWLSTISKNIHNDLIRNENKK
;
A
#
# COMPACT_ATOMS: atom_id res chain seq x y z
N MET A 1 1.65 16.48 8.07
CA MET A 1 0.51 15.63 8.18
C MET A 1 -0.56 15.99 7.21
N LYS A 2 -1.03 17.22 7.24
CA LYS A 2 -1.97 17.62 6.20
C LYS A 2 -1.35 17.51 4.82
N ASP A 3 -0.04 17.47 4.77
CA ASP A 3 0.67 17.36 3.50
C ASP A 3 0.41 16.02 2.81
N VAL A 4 0.22 14.94 3.58
CA VAL A 4 -0.02 13.64 2.96
C VAL A 4 -1.41 13.57 2.34
N GLN A 5 -2.41 14.20 2.95
CA GLN A 5 -3.74 14.24 2.35
C GLN A 5 -3.73 15.04 1.06
N PHE A 6 -2.98 16.13 1.04
CA PHE A 6 -2.81 16.90 -0.16
C PHE A 6 -2.07 16.09 -1.22
N ALA A 7 -1.06 15.31 -0.81
CA ALA A 7 -0.34 14.46 -1.74
C ALA A 7 -1.25 13.40 -2.36
N ILE A 8 -2.18 12.86 -1.58
CA ILE A 8 -3.13 11.88 -2.12
C ILE A 8 -3.96 12.50 -3.23
N LYS A 9 -4.45 13.72 -3.02
CA LYS A 9 -5.21 14.42 -4.05
C LYS A 9 -4.38 14.67 -5.30
N ARG A 10 -3.14 15.09 -5.09
CA ARG A 10 -2.23 15.34 -6.21
C ARG A 10 -1.92 14.06 -6.98
N ALA A 11 -1.81 12.93 -6.27
CA ALA A 11 -1.59 11.65 -6.92
C ALA A 11 -2.82 11.24 -7.73
N GLN A 12 -4.02 11.53 -7.23
CA GLN A 12 -5.24 11.27 -7.97
C GLN A 12 -5.29 12.08 -9.26
N ASP A 13 -4.60 13.24 -9.28
CA ASP A 13 -4.43 14.04 -10.47
C ASP A 13 -3.20 13.63 -11.29
N GLN A 14 -2.60 12.48 -10.96
CA GLN A 14 -1.47 11.90 -11.68
C GLN A 14 -0.18 12.72 -11.58
N GLU A 15 0.02 13.44 -10.50
CA GLU A 15 1.25 14.16 -10.27
C GLU A 15 2.31 13.20 -9.73
N GLN A 16 3.37 13.01 -10.50
CA GLN A 16 4.39 12.00 -10.20
C GLN A 16 5.06 12.18 -8.84
N LYS A 17 5.37 13.42 -8.48
CA LYS A 17 6.02 13.68 -7.20
C LYS A 17 5.18 13.21 -6.02
N ALA A 18 3.87 13.29 -6.17
CA ALA A 18 2.97 12.90 -5.09
C ALA A 18 3.07 11.42 -4.76
N PHE A 19 3.30 10.57 -5.77
CA PHE A 19 3.45 9.14 -5.52
C PHE A 19 4.67 8.84 -4.64
N ASN A 20 5.77 9.53 -4.89
CA ASN A 20 6.95 9.37 -4.04
C ASN A 20 6.71 9.82 -2.62
N GLU A 21 5.97 10.92 -2.44
CA GLU A 21 5.64 11.43 -1.11
C GLU A 21 4.81 10.41 -0.33
N ILE A 22 3.82 9.82 -0.99
CA ILE A 22 2.96 8.82 -0.36
C ILE A 22 3.76 7.57 -0.01
N PHE A 23 4.58 7.11 -0.94
CA PHE A 23 5.42 5.94 -0.71
C PHE A 23 6.33 6.15 0.51
N ASN A 24 7.03 7.26 0.55
CA ASN A 24 7.96 7.53 1.65
C ASN A 24 7.23 7.69 2.98
N PHE A 25 6.04 8.28 2.95
CA PHE A 25 5.29 8.51 4.18
C PHE A 25 4.76 7.21 4.79
N TYR A 26 4.29 6.27 3.95
CA TYR A 26 3.61 5.08 4.44
C TYR A 26 4.46 3.81 4.40
N TRP A 27 5.69 3.87 3.87
CA TRP A 27 6.50 2.67 3.72
C TRP A 27 6.71 1.94 5.05
N ASP A 28 7.19 2.66 6.07
CA ASP A 28 7.48 2.03 7.37
C ASP A 28 6.23 1.41 7.97
N TYR A 29 5.13 2.13 7.93
CA TYR A 29 3.88 1.61 8.47
C TYR A 29 3.50 0.30 7.79
N LEU A 30 3.50 0.29 6.48
CA LEU A 30 3.04 -0.87 5.73
C LEU A 30 4.01 -2.04 5.88
N PHE A 31 5.29 -1.75 5.81
CA PHE A 31 6.30 -2.79 5.96
C PHE A 31 6.19 -3.49 7.31
N TYR A 32 6.11 -2.72 8.39
CA TYR A 32 6.02 -3.32 9.72
C TYR A 32 4.67 -4.00 9.95
N PHE A 33 3.62 -3.48 9.36
CA PHE A 33 2.33 -4.15 9.39
C PHE A 33 2.45 -5.55 8.79
N GLN A 34 3.07 -5.67 7.63
CA GLN A 34 3.23 -6.98 6.99
C GLN A 34 4.30 -7.84 7.66
N LEU A 35 5.31 -7.23 8.23
CA LEU A 35 6.32 -7.98 8.96
C LEU A 35 5.71 -8.72 10.15
N LYS A 36 4.80 -8.07 10.85
CA LYS A 36 4.08 -8.71 11.95
C LYS A 36 3.22 -9.87 11.46
N ARG A 37 2.62 -9.73 10.29
CA ARG A 37 1.74 -10.77 9.75
C ARG A 37 2.52 -11.95 9.21
N THR A 38 3.67 -11.71 8.61
CA THR A 38 4.40 -12.76 7.89
C THR A 38 5.58 -13.32 8.68
N ALA A 39 6.12 -12.56 9.60
CA ALA A 39 7.36 -12.90 10.31
C ALA A 39 8.51 -13.20 9.34
N ASN A 40 8.49 -12.53 8.18
CA ASN A 40 9.44 -12.77 7.11
C ASN A 40 9.74 -11.44 6.42
N ARG A 41 10.98 -10.95 6.57
CA ARG A 41 11.35 -9.63 6.04
C ARG A 41 11.22 -9.55 4.53
N GLU A 42 11.70 -10.57 3.83
CA GLU A 42 11.65 -10.55 2.37
C GLU A 42 10.23 -10.55 1.86
N LEU A 43 9.38 -11.35 2.47
CA LEU A 43 7.99 -11.43 2.08
C LEU A 43 7.26 -10.13 2.40
N ALA A 44 7.53 -9.55 3.58
CA ALA A 44 6.92 -8.28 3.96
C ALA A 44 7.30 -7.18 2.97
N GLU A 45 8.55 -7.16 2.54
CA GLU A 45 9.01 -6.17 1.57
C GLU A 45 8.32 -6.37 0.22
N GLU A 46 8.26 -7.60 -0.24
CA GLU A 46 7.62 -7.91 -1.52
C GLU A 46 6.15 -7.50 -1.52
N ILE A 47 5.44 -7.86 -0.45
CA ILE A 47 4.02 -7.50 -0.33
C ILE A 47 3.85 -5.99 -0.32
N SER A 48 4.73 -5.30 0.41
CA SER A 48 4.62 -3.84 0.52
C SER A 48 4.83 -3.17 -0.84
N ILE A 49 5.82 -3.61 -1.59
CA ILE A 49 6.09 -3.07 -2.92
C ILE A 49 4.88 -3.30 -3.84
N ARG A 50 4.36 -4.52 -3.83
CA ARG A 50 3.19 -4.86 -4.65
C ARG A 50 1.97 -4.05 -4.24
N THR A 51 1.85 -3.77 -2.95
CA THR A 51 0.72 -3.00 -2.43
C THR A 51 0.75 -1.57 -2.97
N PHE A 52 1.93 -0.92 -2.93
CA PHE A 52 2.02 0.43 -3.46
C PHE A 52 1.77 0.46 -4.96
N ALA A 53 2.28 -0.53 -5.69
CA ALA A 53 2.03 -0.58 -7.13
C ALA A 53 0.53 -0.67 -7.42
N ARG A 54 -0.18 -1.54 -6.70
CA ARG A 54 -1.61 -1.70 -6.90
C ARG A 54 -2.38 -0.48 -6.44
N ALA A 55 -1.99 0.08 -5.28
CA ALA A 55 -2.65 1.26 -4.74
C ALA A 55 -2.51 2.44 -5.70
N PHE A 56 -1.33 2.65 -6.25
CA PHE A 56 -1.10 3.76 -7.18
C PHE A 56 -1.86 3.56 -8.47
N ASP A 57 -1.98 2.31 -8.92
CA ASP A 57 -2.75 2.01 -10.11
C ASP A 57 -4.24 2.32 -9.92
N ARG A 58 -4.70 2.29 -8.67
CA ARG A 58 -6.12 2.48 -8.35
C ARG A 58 -6.37 3.72 -7.51
N ILE A 59 -5.41 4.64 -7.46
CA ILE A 59 -5.50 5.80 -6.56
C ILE A 59 -6.74 6.64 -6.85
N GLU A 60 -7.17 6.67 -8.11
CA GLU A 60 -8.33 7.46 -8.50
C GLU A 60 -9.63 6.93 -7.88
N THR A 61 -9.63 5.65 -7.50
CA THR A 61 -10.81 5.05 -6.89
C THR A 61 -10.86 5.25 -5.38
N PHE A 62 -9.79 5.76 -4.78
CA PHE A 62 -9.78 5.97 -3.34
C PHE A 62 -10.73 7.08 -2.95
N ASP A 63 -11.60 6.77 -1.99
CA ASP A 63 -12.58 7.72 -1.47
C ASP A 63 -12.00 8.35 -0.20
N ASP A 64 -11.77 9.65 -0.22
CA ASP A 64 -11.10 10.34 0.88
C ASP A 64 -11.96 10.47 2.13
N ARG A 65 -13.20 9.99 2.11
CA ARG A 65 -13.99 9.85 3.33
C ARG A 65 -13.47 8.74 4.22
N TYR A 66 -12.65 7.84 3.68
CA TYR A 66 -12.05 6.73 4.42
C TYR A 66 -10.59 7.01 4.69
N GLU A 67 -10.03 6.28 5.66
CA GLU A 67 -8.63 6.45 6.01
C GLU A 67 -7.74 5.74 5.01
N PHE A 68 -6.78 6.49 4.45
CA PHE A 68 -5.87 5.93 3.43
C PHE A 68 -5.09 4.74 3.96
N LYS A 69 -4.64 4.83 5.21
CA LYS A 69 -3.88 3.77 5.86
C LYS A 69 -4.67 2.46 5.88
N THR A 70 -5.95 2.52 6.19
CA THR A 70 -6.82 1.36 6.22
C THR A 70 -7.01 0.77 4.81
N TRP A 71 -7.22 1.65 3.85
CA TRP A 71 -7.35 1.22 2.45
C TRP A 71 -6.10 0.50 1.98
N LEU A 72 -4.93 1.09 2.28
CA LEU A 72 -3.64 0.52 1.91
C LEU A 72 -3.42 -0.84 2.57
N SER A 73 -3.72 -0.94 3.87
CA SER A 73 -3.58 -2.19 4.61
C SER A 73 -4.47 -3.29 4.04
N THR A 74 -5.68 -2.94 3.64
CA THR A 74 -6.60 -3.90 3.06
C THR A 74 -6.04 -4.48 1.75
N ILE A 75 -5.48 -3.61 0.91
CA ILE A 75 -4.85 -4.07 -0.32
C ILE A 75 -3.71 -5.04 0.01
N SER A 76 -2.91 -4.72 1.02
CA SER A 76 -1.77 -5.57 1.38
C SER A 76 -2.22 -6.92 1.92
N LYS A 77 -3.31 -6.96 2.68
CA LYS A 77 -3.86 -8.23 3.16
C LYS A 77 -4.31 -9.10 2.01
N ASN A 78 -4.96 -8.50 1.03
CA ASN A 78 -5.44 -9.24 -0.13
C ASN A 78 -4.28 -9.82 -0.94
N ILE A 79 -3.20 -9.05 -1.09
CA ILE A 79 -2.02 -9.53 -1.80
C ILE A 79 -1.39 -10.70 -1.04
N HIS A 80 -1.27 -10.56 0.28
CA HIS A 80 -0.72 -11.63 1.11
C HIS A 80 -1.55 -12.91 0.98
N ASN A 81 -2.86 -12.78 1.05
CA ASN A 81 -3.75 -13.93 0.93
C ASN A 81 -3.62 -14.61 -0.44
N ASP A 82 -3.48 -13.80 -1.49
CA ASP A 82 -3.30 -14.34 -2.84
C ASP A 82 -2.00 -15.11 -2.96
N LEU A 83 -0.92 -14.61 -2.35
CA LEU A 83 0.36 -15.30 -2.39
C LEU A 83 0.29 -16.63 -1.65
N ILE A 84 -0.35 -16.67 -0.48
CA ILE A 84 -0.53 -17.90 0.27
C ILE A 84 -1.33 -18.91 -0.55
N ARG A 85 -2.42 -18.45 -1.18
CA ARG A 85 -3.28 -19.32 -1.96
C ARG A 85 -2.54 -19.90 -3.14
N ASN A 86 -1.72 -19.12 -3.82
CA ASN A 86 -0.93 -19.58 -4.95
C ASN A 86 0.11 -20.60 -4.54
N GLU A 87 0.73 -20.42 -3.38
CA GLU A 87 1.67 -21.39 -2.86
C GLU A 87 1.00 -22.72 -2.57
N ASN A 88 -0.19 -22.68 -2.00
CA ASN A 88 -0.89 -23.89 -1.64
C ASN A 88 -1.39 -24.68 -2.85
N LYS A 89 -1.44 -24.04 -4.00
CA LYS A 89 -1.86 -24.72 -5.24
C LYS A 89 -0.74 -25.51 -5.89
N LYS A 90 0.49 -25.30 -5.45
CA LYS A 90 1.61 -26.06 -5.95
C LYS A 90 1.68 -27.41 -5.26
#